data_450cd02d3cb4314a1770ca255958e0e8
#
_entry.id   450cd02d3cb4314a1770ca255958e0e8
#
_cell.length_a   1.000
_cell.length_b   1.000
_cell.length_c   1.000
_cell.angle_alpha   90.00
_cell.angle_beta   90.00
_cell.angle_gamma   90.00
#
_symmetry.space_group_name_H-M   'P 1'
#
loop_
_entity.id
_entity.type
_entity.pdbx_description
1 polymer ?
#
loop_
_entity_poly.entity_id
_entity_poly.type
_entity_poly.pdbx_seq_one_letter_code
_entity_poly.pdbx_strand_id
1 'polypeptide(L)'
;MTRSGNSGLGPLRWGVTQLFLIVALATSVLACGSEDASKAAPVTHLGSPIEVGAPPVEHNLTDQLSARLLAATVGVRGLDCGRAQVGSGFVVTGTLVVTAAHVVAGIDAPVLTVAGEQVASRVVGFDPVADLAVLQPVSDLHGLAPLQLGQPVAGSVVAILVHEADGPRLVPAGLEFLIRATGADVYGGSADGRDAMVLSAGVLTGHSGAAVVDHTGRVVGVTFSRARGGSPVAYAVQVSALQSLLEHAQNSPEPAGPCIE
;
A
#
# COMPACT_ATOMS: atom_id res chain seq x y z
N MET A 1 6.33 43.24 56.32
CA MET A 1 7.75 43.51 56.63
C MET A 1 8.47 43.50 55.27
N THR A 2 8.59 44.67 54.64
CA THR A 2 9.75 45.57 54.59
C THR A 2 10.92 44.94 53.85
N ARG A 3 11.51 45.46 52.81
CA ARG A 3 11.75 46.78 52.15
C ARG A 3 12.55 46.49 50.90
N SER A 4 12.27 47.03 49.71
CA SER A 4 12.69 48.40 49.28
C SER A 4 14.17 48.58 48.90
N GLY A 5 14.41 49.16 47.75
CA GLY A 5 15.61 49.83 47.31
C GLY A 5 15.86 49.61 45.81
N ASN A 6 15.48 50.37 44.90
CA ASN A 6 15.48 51.78 44.48
C ASN A 6 16.89 52.28 44.02
N SER A 7 16.80 53.03 42.95
CA SER A 7 17.68 54.05 42.38
C SER A 7 18.82 53.57 41.48
N GLY A 8 19.08 54.16 40.36
CA GLY A 8 18.58 55.37 39.73
C GLY A 8 19.56 55.86 38.66
N LEU A 9 19.02 56.57 37.71
CA LEU A 9 19.57 57.73 36.99
C LEU A 9 20.98 57.59 36.31
N GLY A 10 21.23 57.96 35.15
CA GLY A 10 20.67 58.96 34.27
C GLY A 10 21.66 59.22 33.11
N PRO A 11 21.39 60.11 32.18
CA PRO A 11 21.98 60.07 30.83
C PRO A 11 23.16 61.02 30.65
N LEU A 12 23.96 60.74 29.63
CA LEU A 12 24.82 61.79 29.06
C LEU A 12 24.86 61.70 27.55
N ARG A 13 24.29 62.72 26.94
CA ARG A 13 24.48 63.12 25.53
C ARG A 13 25.81 63.81 25.40
N TRP A 14 26.44 63.65 24.26
CA TRP A 14 27.34 64.59 23.50
C TRP A 14 27.64 63.84 22.21
N GLY A 15 27.31 64.21 21.02
CA GLY A 15 27.31 65.43 20.26
C GLY A 15 28.71 65.70 19.64
N VAL A 16 28.80 65.64 18.34
CA VAL A 16 29.59 66.48 17.43
C VAL A 16 30.06 65.67 16.22
N THR A 17 29.40 65.79 15.09
CA THR A 17 29.69 66.51 13.84
C THR A 17 31.02 66.20 13.11
N GLN A 18 30.86 65.90 11.81
CA GLN A 18 31.71 66.14 10.63
C GLN A 18 32.86 65.17 10.39
N LEU A 19 33.00 64.60 9.19
CA LEU A 19 33.47 65.26 7.99
C LEU A 19 33.31 64.32 6.78
N PHE A 20 32.86 64.85 5.67
CA PHE A 20 32.86 64.21 4.35
C PHE A 20 34.27 63.94 3.87
N LEU A 21 34.55 62.71 3.41
CA LEU A 21 35.61 62.51 2.44
C LEU A 21 35.10 61.42 1.43
N ILE A 22 34.76 61.93 0.24
CA ILE A 22 34.47 61.09 -0.93
C ILE A 22 35.83 60.62 -1.47
N VAL A 23 36.11 59.32 -1.35
CA VAL A 23 37.17 58.70 -2.12
C VAL A 23 36.49 57.67 -3.03
N ALA A 24 36.38 58.03 -4.30
CA ALA A 24 35.99 57.11 -5.36
C ALA A 24 37.17 56.15 -5.60
N LEU A 25 37.05 54.94 -5.11
CA LEU A 25 37.90 53.83 -5.56
C LEU A 25 37.06 52.91 -6.44
N ALA A 26 37.35 52.94 -7.73
CA ALA A 26 36.90 51.97 -8.68
C ALA A 26 37.52 50.60 -8.35
N THR A 27 36.77 49.73 -7.74
CA THR A 27 37.16 48.33 -7.62
C THR A 27 36.38 47.54 -8.64
N SER A 28 37.10 47.01 -9.61
CA SER A 28 36.68 46.00 -10.56
C SER A 28 36.16 44.77 -9.81
N VAL A 29 34.84 44.56 -9.83
CA VAL A 29 34.26 43.33 -9.34
C VAL A 29 34.49 42.25 -10.42
N LEU A 30 35.47 41.37 -10.20
CA LEU A 30 35.53 40.09 -10.87
C LEU A 30 34.28 39.32 -10.40
N ALA A 31 33.28 39.22 -11.25
CA ALA A 31 32.20 38.29 -11.08
C ALA A 31 32.74 36.87 -11.26
N CYS A 32 33.10 36.19 -10.17
CA CYS A 32 33.12 34.74 -10.16
C CYS A 32 31.66 34.27 -10.26
N GLY A 33 31.25 33.97 -11.45
CA GLY A 33 30.02 33.20 -11.68
C GLY A 33 30.19 31.81 -11.12
N SER A 34 29.60 31.54 -9.97
CA SER A 34 29.30 30.19 -9.52
C SER A 34 28.05 29.73 -10.26
N GLU A 35 28.23 29.21 -11.45
CA GLU A 35 27.26 28.39 -12.15
C GLU A 35 27.29 26.98 -11.55
N ASP A 36 26.77 26.83 -10.36
CA ASP A 36 26.25 25.55 -9.88
C ASP A 36 24.70 25.54 -10.02
N ALA A 37 24.26 25.73 -11.25
CA ALA A 37 23.00 25.22 -11.64
C ALA A 37 23.16 23.69 -11.68
N SER A 38 22.82 23.04 -10.55
CA SER A 38 22.55 21.61 -10.50
C SER A 38 21.58 21.32 -11.64
N LYS A 39 22.13 20.82 -12.72
CA LYS A 39 21.41 20.36 -13.90
C LYS A 39 20.69 19.08 -13.46
N ALA A 40 19.52 19.26 -12.83
CA ALA A 40 18.62 18.16 -12.59
C ALA A 40 18.45 17.46 -13.95
N ALA A 41 18.98 16.25 -14.04
CA ALA A 41 18.79 15.43 -15.23
C ALA A 41 17.29 15.38 -15.53
N PRO A 42 16.88 15.52 -16.78
CA PRO A 42 15.46 15.42 -17.13
C PRO A 42 15.00 14.07 -16.63
N VAL A 43 14.00 14.08 -15.74
CA VAL A 43 13.29 12.88 -15.35
C VAL A 43 12.63 12.39 -16.63
N THR A 44 13.25 11.42 -17.27
CA THR A 44 12.66 10.76 -18.42
C THR A 44 11.39 10.10 -17.89
N HIS A 45 10.24 10.68 -18.21
CA HIS A 45 8.95 10.04 -18.00
C HIS A 45 8.95 8.75 -18.81
N LEU A 46 9.24 7.65 -18.13
CA LEU A 46 9.16 6.31 -18.69
C LEU A 46 7.68 5.99 -18.90
N GLY A 47 7.28 6.02 -20.16
CA GLY A 47 6.01 5.49 -20.63
C GLY A 47 4.83 6.46 -20.55
N SER A 48 4.05 6.48 -21.61
CA SER A 48 2.69 7.04 -21.58
C SER A 48 1.90 6.37 -20.46
N PRO A 49 0.96 7.08 -19.83
CA PRO A 49 0.04 6.44 -18.88
C PRO A 49 -0.57 5.19 -19.51
N ILE A 50 -0.62 4.08 -18.77
CA ILE A 50 -1.30 2.88 -19.24
C ILE A 50 -2.77 3.25 -19.39
N GLU A 51 -3.25 3.31 -20.64
CA GLU A 51 -4.67 3.50 -20.89
C GLU A 51 -5.39 2.19 -20.65
N VAL A 52 -6.36 2.21 -19.74
CA VAL A 52 -7.25 1.09 -19.44
C VAL A 52 -8.67 1.44 -19.86
N GLY A 53 -9.45 0.42 -20.18
CA GLY A 53 -10.88 0.58 -20.46
C GLY A 53 -11.66 1.07 -19.22
N ALA A 54 -12.92 1.43 -19.42
CA ALA A 54 -13.81 1.65 -18.29
C ALA A 54 -14.04 0.33 -17.55
N PRO A 55 -14.14 0.35 -16.19
CA PRO A 55 -14.47 -0.85 -15.43
C PRO A 55 -15.77 -1.47 -15.94
N PRO A 56 -15.86 -2.81 -16.04
CA PRO A 56 -17.12 -3.47 -16.37
C PRO A 56 -18.18 -3.19 -15.31
N VAL A 57 -19.45 -3.18 -15.72
CA VAL A 57 -20.58 -2.94 -14.82
C VAL A 57 -20.89 -4.19 -14.00
N GLU A 58 -20.66 -5.39 -14.57
CA GLU A 58 -20.99 -6.67 -13.97
C GLU A 58 -19.79 -7.59 -13.94
N HIS A 59 -19.73 -8.45 -12.92
CA HIS A 59 -18.64 -9.41 -12.72
C HIS A 59 -18.90 -10.80 -13.36
N ASN A 60 -20.09 -11.02 -13.95
CA ASN A 60 -20.48 -12.24 -14.66
C ASN A 60 -20.44 -13.56 -13.82
N LEU A 61 -20.47 -13.47 -12.48
CA LEU A 61 -20.56 -14.63 -11.59
C LEU A 61 -22.02 -14.95 -11.30
N THR A 62 -22.33 -16.23 -11.11
CA THR A 62 -23.66 -16.65 -10.64
C THR A 62 -23.88 -16.29 -9.17
N ASP A 63 -25.12 -16.11 -8.73
CA ASP A 63 -25.45 -15.78 -7.34
C ASP A 63 -24.89 -16.83 -6.35
N GLN A 64 -24.98 -18.11 -6.70
CA GLN A 64 -24.46 -19.19 -5.86
C GLN A 64 -22.93 -19.12 -5.71
N LEU A 65 -22.22 -18.83 -6.80
CA LEU A 65 -20.77 -18.66 -6.76
C LEU A 65 -20.38 -17.40 -5.97
N SER A 66 -21.07 -16.30 -6.22
CA SER A 66 -20.90 -15.04 -5.51
C SER A 66 -21.05 -15.20 -3.99
N ALA A 67 -22.13 -15.88 -3.55
CA ALA A 67 -22.35 -16.14 -2.12
C ALA A 67 -21.21 -16.97 -1.50
N ARG A 68 -20.71 -17.99 -2.21
CA ARG A 68 -19.59 -18.81 -1.74
C ARG A 68 -18.29 -18.01 -1.64
N LEU A 69 -18.01 -17.16 -2.62
CA LEU A 69 -16.82 -16.32 -2.65
C LEU A 69 -16.85 -15.26 -1.53
N LEU A 70 -17.99 -14.61 -1.33
CA LEU A 70 -18.18 -13.65 -0.25
C LEU A 70 -18.01 -14.28 1.13
N ALA A 71 -18.48 -15.52 1.33
CA ALA A 71 -18.28 -16.25 2.58
C ALA A 71 -16.80 -16.53 2.89
N ALA A 72 -15.94 -16.67 1.87
CA ALA A 72 -14.51 -16.89 2.03
C ALA A 72 -13.70 -15.58 2.15
N THR A 73 -14.35 -14.41 2.07
CA THR A 73 -13.74 -13.09 2.15
C THR A 73 -13.71 -12.61 3.60
N VAL A 74 -12.59 -12.10 4.06
CA VAL A 74 -12.39 -11.64 5.43
C VAL A 74 -11.85 -10.22 5.46
N GLY A 75 -12.21 -9.46 6.51
CA GLY A 75 -11.56 -8.21 6.83
C GLY A 75 -10.27 -8.48 7.61
N VAL A 76 -9.22 -7.70 7.34
CA VAL A 76 -7.95 -7.77 8.06
C VAL A 76 -7.64 -6.42 8.67
N ARG A 77 -7.29 -6.40 9.96
CA ARG A 77 -6.90 -5.17 10.65
C ARG A 77 -5.81 -5.40 11.68
N GLY A 78 -5.05 -4.35 11.95
CA GLY A 78 -4.08 -4.28 13.04
C GLY A 78 -3.97 -2.87 13.60
N LEU A 79 -3.49 -2.75 14.82
CA LEU A 79 -3.39 -1.50 15.57
C LEU A 79 -1.96 -1.18 16.01
N ASP A 80 -0.98 -1.88 15.48
CA ASP A 80 0.42 -1.65 15.82
C ASP A 80 1.02 -0.50 14.98
N CYS A 81 2.27 -0.17 15.21
CA CYS A 81 2.99 0.87 14.47
C CYS A 81 2.36 2.28 14.58
N GLY A 82 1.65 2.57 15.67
CA GLY A 82 1.07 3.87 15.95
C GLY A 82 -0.11 4.27 15.07
N ARG A 83 -0.63 3.37 14.23
CA ARG A 83 -1.80 3.60 13.36
C ARG A 83 -2.60 2.33 13.12
N ALA A 84 -3.89 2.50 12.83
CA ALA A 84 -4.73 1.41 12.37
C ALA A 84 -4.41 1.09 10.90
N GLN A 85 -4.20 -0.20 10.62
CA GLN A 85 -4.09 -0.73 9.27
C GLN A 85 -5.32 -1.58 8.98
N VAL A 86 -5.91 -1.41 7.81
CA VAL A 86 -7.13 -2.10 7.39
C VAL A 86 -6.96 -2.59 5.97
N GLY A 87 -7.36 -3.82 5.73
CA GLY A 87 -7.35 -4.46 4.41
C GLY A 87 -8.39 -5.55 4.29
N SER A 88 -8.37 -6.19 3.17
CA SER A 88 -9.15 -7.38 2.84
C SER A 88 -8.25 -8.62 2.84
N GLY A 89 -8.85 -9.78 2.94
CA GLY A 89 -8.18 -11.06 2.80
C GLY A 89 -9.16 -12.14 2.38
N PHE A 90 -8.66 -13.33 2.16
CA PHE A 90 -9.47 -14.47 1.75
C PHE A 90 -8.87 -15.78 2.22
N VAL A 91 -9.75 -16.76 2.44
CA VAL A 91 -9.35 -18.09 2.90
C VAL A 91 -8.80 -18.91 1.72
N VAL A 92 -7.63 -19.51 1.92
CA VAL A 92 -7.01 -20.49 1.00
C VAL A 92 -6.88 -21.85 1.70
N THR A 93 -6.06 -22.73 1.21
CA THR A 93 -5.89 -24.10 1.73
C THR A 93 -5.96 -24.18 3.26
N GLY A 94 -6.78 -25.09 3.77
CA GLY A 94 -6.96 -25.29 5.22
C GLY A 94 -7.60 -24.06 5.88
N THR A 95 -6.93 -23.51 6.88
CA THR A 95 -7.36 -22.33 7.63
C THR A 95 -6.49 -21.09 7.39
N LEU A 96 -5.66 -21.09 6.34
CA LEU A 96 -4.79 -19.97 6.03
C LEU A 96 -5.58 -18.85 5.33
N VAL A 97 -5.25 -17.62 5.69
CA VAL A 97 -5.80 -16.40 5.09
C VAL A 97 -4.67 -15.66 4.38
N VAL A 98 -4.94 -15.19 3.18
CA VAL A 98 -4.02 -14.34 2.39
C VAL A 98 -4.47 -12.90 2.48
N THR A 99 -3.51 -11.98 2.58
CA THR A 99 -3.69 -10.53 2.50
C THR A 99 -2.46 -9.86 1.89
N ALA A 100 -2.42 -8.53 1.80
CA ALA A 100 -1.24 -7.79 1.40
C ALA A 100 -0.26 -7.62 2.59
N ALA A 101 1.04 -7.66 2.31
CA ALA A 101 2.08 -7.52 3.34
C ALA A 101 2.00 -6.17 4.06
N HIS A 102 1.78 -5.07 3.32
CA HIS A 102 1.68 -3.74 3.91
C HIS A 102 0.49 -3.56 4.87
N VAL A 103 -0.51 -4.43 4.81
CA VAL A 103 -1.66 -4.43 5.75
C VAL A 103 -1.26 -4.97 7.11
N VAL A 104 -0.26 -5.84 7.18
CA VAL A 104 0.14 -6.53 8.41
C VAL A 104 1.61 -6.31 8.79
N ALA A 105 2.33 -5.46 8.08
CA ALA A 105 3.71 -5.12 8.40
C ALA A 105 3.83 -4.52 9.81
N GLY A 106 4.67 -5.11 10.65
CA GLY A 106 4.88 -4.71 12.04
C GLY A 106 3.73 -5.06 12.99
N ILE A 107 2.78 -5.89 12.58
CA ILE A 107 1.63 -6.27 13.40
C ILE A 107 1.83 -7.71 13.91
N ASP A 108 2.00 -7.86 15.23
CA ASP A 108 2.22 -9.18 15.86
C ASP A 108 0.97 -10.06 15.81
N ALA A 109 -0.20 -9.47 16.03
CA ALA A 109 -1.46 -10.18 16.13
C ALA A 109 -2.57 -9.53 15.27
N PRO A 110 -2.54 -9.69 13.95
CA PRO A 110 -3.61 -9.22 13.07
C PRO A 110 -4.96 -9.84 13.46
N VAL A 111 -6.01 -9.01 13.41
CA VAL A 111 -7.37 -9.45 13.70
C VAL A 111 -8.14 -9.62 12.40
N LEU A 112 -8.72 -10.79 12.21
CA LEU A 112 -9.62 -11.10 11.11
C LEU A 112 -11.06 -10.76 11.49
N THR A 113 -11.84 -10.22 10.56
CA THR A 113 -13.29 -10.11 10.67
C THR A 113 -13.92 -11.13 9.72
N VAL A 114 -14.61 -12.10 10.28
CA VAL A 114 -15.22 -13.23 9.57
C VAL A 114 -16.68 -13.30 9.95
N ALA A 115 -17.58 -13.11 9.00
CA ALA A 115 -19.04 -13.09 9.25
C ALA A 115 -19.46 -12.19 10.43
N GLY A 116 -18.74 -11.07 10.63
CA GLY A 116 -18.97 -10.13 11.74
C GLY A 116 -18.25 -10.47 13.06
N GLU A 117 -17.67 -11.65 13.18
CA GLU A 117 -16.89 -12.06 14.36
C GLU A 117 -15.40 -11.73 14.20
N GLN A 118 -14.74 -11.46 15.32
CA GLN A 118 -13.30 -11.16 15.34
C GLN A 118 -12.50 -12.38 15.77
N VAL A 119 -11.52 -12.74 14.95
CA VAL A 119 -10.61 -13.87 15.17
C VAL A 119 -9.17 -13.36 15.16
N ALA A 120 -8.43 -13.58 16.21
CA ALA A 120 -7.00 -13.29 16.24
C ALA A 120 -6.25 -14.20 15.28
N SER A 121 -5.17 -13.70 14.72
CA SER A 121 -4.30 -14.47 13.83
C SER A 121 -2.83 -14.14 14.07
N ARG A 122 -1.95 -14.90 13.44
CA ARG A 122 -0.51 -14.62 13.39
C ARG A 122 -0.03 -14.65 11.95
N VAL A 123 0.99 -13.88 11.63
CA VAL A 123 1.65 -13.94 10.33
C VAL A 123 2.54 -15.20 10.30
N VAL A 124 2.43 -16.00 9.25
CA VAL A 124 3.22 -17.22 9.03
C VAL A 124 3.95 -17.20 7.68
N GLY A 125 3.69 -16.20 6.84
CA GLY A 125 4.41 -15.95 5.60
C GLY A 125 4.37 -14.47 5.29
N PHE A 126 5.50 -13.90 4.86
CA PHE A 126 5.62 -12.48 4.57
C PHE A 126 6.59 -12.24 3.42
N ASP A 127 6.09 -11.68 2.33
CA ASP A 127 6.90 -11.32 1.15
C ASP A 127 6.75 -9.81 0.89
N PRO A 128 7.74 -9.00 1.30
CA PRO A 128 7.70 -7.56 1.11
C PRO A 128 7.85 -7.14 -0.36
N VAL A 129 8.44 -7.97 -1.20
CA VAL A 129 8.64 -7.67 -2.63
C VAL A 129 7.36 -7.92 -3.41
N ALA A 130 6.70 -9.06 -3.20
CA ALA A 130 5.41 -9.35 -3.80
C ALA A 130 4.26 -8.58 -3.15
N ASP A 131 4.48 -8.01 -1.97
CA ASP A 131 3.45 -7.39 -1.12
C ASP A 131 2.34 -8.39 -0.75
N LEU A 132 2.76 -9.57 -0.28
CA LEU A 132 1.88 -10.65 0.15
C LEU A 132 2.16 -11.07 1.58
N ALA A 133 1.12 -11.45 2.31
CA ALA A 133 1.23 -12.10 3.61
C ALA A 133 0.25 -13.28 3.75
N VAL A 134 0.66 -14.27 4.53
CA VAL A 134 -0.15 -15.43 4.91
C VAL A 134 -0.36 -15.40 6.40
N LEU A 135 -1.62 -15.46 6.81
CA LEU A 135 -2.05 -15.43 8.19
C LEU A 135 -2.60 -16.80 8.60
N GLN A 136 -2.27 -17.20 9.82
CA GLN A 136 -2.86 -18.37 10.45
C GLN A 136 -3.79 -17.92 11.60
N PRO A 137 -5.11 -18.11 11.48
CA PRO A 137 -6.05 -17.87 12.56
C PRO A 137 -5.74 -18.75 13.78
N VAL A 138 -5.99 -18.23 14.99
CA VAL A 138 -5.81 -19.00 16.24
C VAL A 138 -6.94 -19.99 16.51
N SER A 139 -8.08 -19.84 15.81
CA SER A 139 -9.21 -20.75 15.85
C SER A 139 -9.67 -21.10 14.43
N ASP A 140 -10.33 -22.24 14.31
CA ASP A 140 -10.87 -22.66 13.02
C ASP A 140 -11.90 -21.67 12.49
N LEU A 141 -11.79 -21.38 11.20
CA LEU A 141 -12.77 -20.59 10.46
C LEU A 141 -13.88 -21.51 9.96
N HIS A 142 -14.71 -21.99 10.89
CA HIS A 142 -15.73 -23.01 10.63
C HIS A 142 -16.65 -22.64 9.47
N GLY A 143 -16.81 -23.56 8.52
CA GLY A 143 -17.74 -23.44 7.41
C GLY A 143 -17.25 -22.63 6.21
N LEU A 144 -16.06 -22.04 6.25
CA LEU A 144 -15.49 -21.34 5.11
C LEU A 144 -14.83 -22.31 4.14
N ALA A 145 -15.32 -22.32 2.91
CA ALA A 145 -14.70 -23.11 1.84
C ALA A 145 -13.46 -22.34 1.29
N PRO A 146 -12.27 -22.93 1.30
CA PRO A 146 -11.08 -22.28 0.78
C PRO A 146 -11.19 -22.03 -0.73
N LEU A 147 -10.69 -20.88 -1.17
CA LEU A 147 -10.63 -20.52 -2.58
C LEU A 147 -9.50 -21.27 -3.28
N GLN A 148 -9.79 -21.71 -4.50
CA GLN A 148 -8.82 -22.39 -5.36
C GLN A 148 -8.02 -21.38 -6.17
N LEU A 149 -6.77 -21.68 -6.47
CA LEU A 149 -5.92 -20.85 -7.33
C LEU A 149 -6.18 -21.17 -8.80
N GLY A 150 -6.12 -20.16 -9.65
CA GLY A 150 -6.29 -20.23 -11.10
C GLY A 150 -5.11 -19.58 -11.82
N GLN A 151 -5.31 -19.22 -13.09
CA GLN A 151 -4.31 -18.51 -13.89
C GLN A 151 -4.93 -17.24 -14.48
N PRO A 152 -4.23 -16.10 -14.44
CA PRO A 152 -4.75 -14.87 -15.00
C PRO A 152 -4.79 -14.91 -16.52
N VAL A 153 -5.88 -14.38 -17.11
CA VAL A 153 -6.05 -14.26 -18.56
C VAL A 153 -6.32 -12.80 -18.89
N ALA A 154 -5.39 -12.14 -19.59
CA ALA A 154 -5.58 -10.75 -20.02
C ALA A 154 -6.79 -10.61 -20.95
N GLY A 155 -7.50 -9.50 -20.86
CA GLY A 155 -8.74 -9.22 -21.60
C GLY A 155 -9.99 -9.87 -21.00
N SER A 156 -9.90 -10.53 -19.82
CA SER A 156 -11.05 -11.15 -19.17
C SER A 156 -11.73 -10.20 -18.16
N VAL A 157 -13.03 -10.44 -17.93
CA VAL A 157 -13.75 -9.87 -16.79
C VAL A 157 -13.46 -10.72 -15.56
N VAL A 158 -13.11 -10.06 -14.48
CA VAL A 158 -12.81 -10.65 -13.17
C VAL A 158 -13.61 -9.94 -12.08
N ALA A 159 -13.59 -10.47 -10.86
CA ALA A 159 -14.16 -9.81 -9.70
C ALA A 159 -13.11 -9.67 -8.59
N ILE A 160 -13.18 -8.57 -7.84
CA ILE A 160 -12.34 -8.34 -6.67
C ILE A 160 -13.21 -8.57 -5.42
N LEU A 161 -12.75 -9.47 -4.53
CA LEU A 161 -13.42 -9.81 -3.28
C LEU A 161 -12.95 -8.89 -2.18
N VAL A 162 -13.66 -7.81 -1.91
CA VAL A 162 -13.31 -6.82 -0.90
C VAL A 162 -14.12 -6.99 0.38
N HIS A 163 -13.53 -6.63 1.52
CA HIS A 163 -14.25 -6.53 2.78
C HIS A 163 -14.30 -5.06 3.21
N GLU A 164 -15.51 -4.50 3.22
CA GLU A 164 -15.78 -3.13 3.64
C GLU A 164 -16.37 -3.11 5.07
N ALA A 165 -16.68 -1.94 5.58
CA ALA A 165 -17.20 -1.78 6.96
C ALA A 165 -18.54 -2.47 7.18
N ASP A 166 -19.35 -2.58 6.13
CA ASP A 166 -20.67 -3.23 6.10
C ASP A 166 -20.61 -4.71 5.67
N GLY A 167 -19.41 -5.23 5.40
CA GLY A 167 -19.18 -6.63 5.08
C GLY A 167 -18.51 -6.87 3.73
N PRO A 168 -18.44 -8.15 3.31
CA PRO A 168 -17.79 -8.53 2.06
C PRO A 168 -18.63 -8.15 0.84
N ARG A 169 -17.94 -7.75 -0.25
CA ARG A 169 -18.55 -7.30 -1.50
C ARG A 169 -17.72 -7.72 -2.71
N LEU A 170 -18.37 -7.83 -3.86
CA LEU A 170 -17.74 -8.02 -5.17
C LEU A 170 -17.63 -6.69 -5.90
N VAL A 171 -16.44 -6.41 -6.43
CA VAL A 171 -16.19 -5.27 -7.30
C VAL A 171 -15.87 -5.80 -8.70
N PRO A 172 -16.67 -5.49 -9.73
CA PRO A 172 -16.35 -5.86 -11.10
C PRO A 172 -15.04 -5.22 -11.56
N ALA A 173 -14.23 -5.95 -12.31
CA ALA A 173 -12.98 -5.47 -12.86
C ALA A 173 -12.68 -6.09 -14.22
N GLY A 174 -11.99 -5.35 -15.09
CA GLY A 174 -11.36 -5.87 -16.30
C GLY A 174 -9.90 -6.18 -16.02
N LEU A 175 -9.43 -7.39 -16.36
CA LEU A 175 -8.01 -7.70 -16.35
C LEU A 175 -7.41 -7.26 -17.70
N GLU A 176 -6.79 -6.08 -17.72
CA GLU A 176 -6.32 -5.45 -18.96
C GLU A 176 -5.00 -6.03 -19.44
N PHE A 177 -4.00 -6.07 -18.55
CA PHE A 177 -2.64 -6.47 -18.91
C PHE A 177 -1.98 -7.32 -17.81
N LEU A 178 -1.11 -8.22 -18.25
CA LEU A 178 -0.11 -8.87 -17.41
C LEU A 178 1.21 -8.11 -17.61
N ILE A 179 1.85 -7.70 -16.52
CA ILE A 179 3.06 -6.88 -16.55
C ILE A 179 4.10 -7.40 -15.57
N ARG A 180 5.35 -6.99 -15.77
CA ARG A 180 6.38 -7.02 -14.74
C ARG A 180 6.41 -5.63 -14.08
N ALA A 181 5.86 -5.49 -12.89
CA ALA A 181 5.92 -4.25 -12.12
C ALA A 181 7.30 -4.14 -11.47
N THR A 182 8.05 -3.09 -11.80
CA THR A 182 9.32 -2.73 -11.16
C THR A 182 9.07 -1.60 -10.16
N GLY A 183 9.87 -1.53 -9.11
CA GLY A 183 9.75 -0.48 -8.11
C GLY A 183 10.27 -0.93 -6.75
N ALA A 184 9.80 -0.23 -5.73
CA ALA A 184 10.18 -0.53 -4.35
C ALA A 184 9.33 -1.67 -3.77
N ASP A 185 9.92 -2.38 -2.79
CA ASP A 185 9.17 -3.24 -1.88
C ASP A 185 8.28 -2.41 -0.93
N VAL A 186 7.61 -3.06 0.01
CA VAL A 186 6.71 -2.36 0.96
C VAL A 186 7.45 -1.40 1.91
N TYR A 187 8.75 -1.51 2.04
CA TYR A 187 9.62 -0.66 2.88
C TYR A 187 10.32 0.44 2.09
N GLY A 188 10.08 0.55 0.78
CA GLY A 188 10.77 1.51 -0.09
C GLY A 188 12.13 1.04 -0.57
N GLY A 189 12.55 -0.18 -0.25
CA GLY A 189 13.78 -0.81 -0.73
C GLY A 189 13.71 -1.14 -2.22
N SER A 190 14.85 -1.11 -2.91
CA SER A 190 14.92 -1.53 -4.32
C SER A 190 14.64 -3.04 -4.44
N ALA A 191 13.77 -3.42 -5.36
CA ALA A 191 13.39 -4.81 -5.59
C ALA A 191 13.42 -5.15 -7.10
N ASP A 192 13.63 -6.44 -7.40
CA ASP A 192 13.68 -6.95 -8.78
C ASP A 192 12.32 -6.90 -9.51
N GLY A 193 11.30 -6.42 -8.81
CA GLY A 193 9.94 -6.33 -9.30
C GLY A 193 9.14 -7.60 -9.07
N ARG A 194 7.86 -7.53 -9.44
CA ARG A 194 6.87 -8.62 -9.26
C ARG A 194 6.02 -8.79 -10.50
N ASP A 195 5.58 -10.01 -10.78
CA ASP A 195 4.60 -10.27 -11.82
C ASP A 195 3.25 -9.77 -11.35
N ALA A 196 2.67 -8.85 -12.10
CA ALA A 196 1.48 -8.12 -11.70
C ALA A 196 0.45 -8.06 -12.83
N MET A 197 -0.74 -7.61 -12.47
CA MET A 197 -1.86 -7.36 -13.36
C MET A 197 -2.27 -5.89 -13.26
N VAL A 198 -2.64 -5.31 -14.39
CA VAL A 198 -3.33 -4.03 -14.47
C VAL A 198 -4.82 -4.30 -14.62
N LEU A 199 -5.60 -3.72 -13.72
CA LEU A 199 -7.05 -3.89 -13.68
C LEU A 199 -7.75 -2.56 -13.94
N SER A 200 -8.79 -2.56 -14.77
CA SER A 200 -9.78 -1.48 -14.80
C SER A 200 -10.79 -1.73 -13.68
N ALA A 201 -10.64 -1.02 -12.56
CA ALA A 201 -11.46 -1.22 -11.37
C ALA A 201 -11.44 0.00 -10.45
N GLY A 202 -12.59 0.28 -9.82
CA GLY A 202 -12.70 1.28 -8.76
C GLY A 202 -12.34 0.68 -7.39
N VAL A 203 -11.06 0.72 -6.99
CA VAL A 203 -10.63 0.24 -5.67
C VAL A 203 -10.42 1.37 -4.69
N LEU A 204 -10.71 1.11 -3.42
CA LEU A 204 -10.66 2.05 -2.31
C LEU A 204 -9.61 1.60 -1.26
N THR A 205 -9.36 2.47 -0.28
CA THR A 205 -8.62 2.09 0.92
C THR A 205 -9.35 0.95 1.63
N GLY A 206 -8.62 -0.08 2.06
CA GLY A 206 -9.19 -1.29 2.63
C GLY A 206 -9.36 -2.44 1.61
N HIS A 207 -9.24 -2.18 0.31
CA HIS A 207 -9.26 -3.23 -0.71
C HIS A 207 -7.91 -3.93 -0.92
N SER A 208 -6.84 -3.47 -0.27
CA SER A 208 -5.53 -4.13 -0.24
C SER A 208 -5.64 -5.54 0.33
N GLY A 209 -5.04 -6.52 -0.33
CA GLY A 209 -5.12 -7.93 0.05
C GLY A 209 -6.36 -8.67 -0.46
N ALA A 210 -7.27 -8.01 -1.16
CA ALA A 210 -8.45 -8.62 -1.75
C ALA A 210 -8.08 -9.59 -2.88
N ALA A 211 -8.77 -10.75 -2.93
CA ALA A 211 -8.61 -11.69 -4.04
C ALA A 211 -9.17 -11.11 -5.34
N VAL A 212 -8.47 -11.32 -6.43
CA VAL A 212 -8.99 -11.18 -7.79
C VAL A 212 -9.37 -12.58 -8.28
N VAL A 213 -10.62 -12.78 -8.65
CA VAL A 213 -11.12 -14.10 -9.10
C VAL A 213 -11.63 -14.05 -10.53
N ASP A 214 -11.42 -15.16 -11.25
CA ASP A 214 -11.96 -15.37 -12.60
C ASP A 214 -13.46 -15.75 -12.58
N HIS A 215 -14.05 -15.93 -13.75
CA HIS A 215 -15.43 -16.32 -13.93
C HIS A 215 -15.80 -17.70 -13.33
N THR A 216 -14.81 -18.52 -12.96
CA THR A 216 -15.01 -19.81 -12.28
C THR A 216 -14.85 -19.71 -10.77
N GLY A 217 -14.49 -18.52 -10.25
CA GLY A 217 -14.25 -18.24 -8.84
C GLY A 217 -12.88 -18.69 -8.35
N ARG A 218 -11.91 -18.90 -9.25
CA ARG A 218 -10.52 -19.19 -8.90
C ARG A 218 -9.74 -17.91 -8.73
N VAL A 219 -8.89 -17.85 -7.71
CA VAL A 219 -8.03 -16.70 -7.43
C VAL A 219 -6.93 -16.64 -8.49
N VAL A 220 -6.86 -15.53 -9.19
CA VAL A 220 -5.84 -15.26 -10.22
C VAL A 220 -4.82 -14.22 -9.75
N GLY A 221 -5.09 -13.51 -8.66
CA GLY A 221 -4.16 -12.56 -8.05
C GLY A 221 -4.68 -11.92 -6.77
N VAL A 222 -3.87 -11.01 -6.22
CA VAL A 222 -4.14 -10.29 -4.95
C VAL A 222 -3.90 -8.81 -5.16
N THR A 223 -4.88 -7.97 -4.83
CA THR A 223 -4.78 -6.50 -4.98
C THR A 223 -3.79 -5.91 -3.97
N PHE A 224 -2.93 -5.01 -4.43
CA PHE A 224 -1.97 -4.35 -3.55
C PHE A 224 -1.94 -2.82 -3.69
N SER A 225 -2.37 -2.27 -4.82
CA SER A 225 -2.26 -0.83 -5.08
C SER A 225 -3.31 -0.33 -6.07
N ARG A 226 -3.43 0.98 -6.16
CA ARG A 226 -4.23 1.69 -7.15
C ARG A 226 -3.44 2.84 -7.75
N ALA A 227 -3.82 3.28 -8.94
CA ALA A 227 -3.23 4.46 -9.57
C ALA A 227 -3.56 5.72 -8.74
N ARG A 228 -2.59 6.63 -8.70
CA ARG A 228 -2.79 7.96 -8.13
C ARG A 228 -3.59 8.82 -9.12
N GLY A 229 -4.32 9.82 -8.60
CA GLY A 229 -5.05 10.78 -9.45
C GLY A 229 -6.49 10.37 -9.78
N GLY A 230 -7.03 9.30 -9.16
CA GLY A 230 -8.47 8.97 -9.26
C GLY A 230 -8.87 8.18 -10.52
N SER A 231 -7.93 7.80 -11.38
CA SER A 231 -8.21 6.86 -12.47
C SER A 231 -8.65 5.51 -11.91
N PRO A 232 -9.65 4.83 -12.51
CA PRO A 232 -10.13 3.54 -12.05
C PRO A 232 -9.17 2.41 -12.49
N VAL A 233 -7.91 2.54 -12.07
CA VAL A 233 -6.84 1.58 -12.34
C VAL A 233 -6.35 1.00 -11.02
N ALA A 234 -6.36 -0.31 -10.92
CA ALA A 234 -5.81 -1.06 -9.80
C ALA A 234 -4.69 -2.00 -10.26
N TYR A 235 -3.89 -2.41 -9.30
CA TYR A 235 -2.81 -3.37 -9.53
C TYR A 235 -2.98 -4.55 -8.58
N ALA A 236 -2.76 -5.74 -9.11
CA ALA A 236 -2.74 -6.98 -8.33
C ALA A 236 -1.49 -7.79 -8.66
N VAL A 237 -0.91 -8.44 -7.67
CA VAL A 237 0.17 -9.41 -7.88
C VAL A 237 -0.44 -10.71 -8.41
N GLN A 238 0.26 -11.36 -9.35
CA GLN A 238 -0.21 -12.62 -9.94
C GLN A 238 -0.12 -13.78 -8.94
N VAL A 239 -0.97 -14.76 -9.12
CA VAL A 239 -1.11 -15.93 -8.24
C VAL A 239 0.16 -16.76 -8.10
N SER A 240 1.08 -16.69 -9.05
CA SER A 240 2.38 -17.42 -9.00
C SER A 240 3.21 -17.05 -7.76
N ALA A 241 3.27 -15.78 -7.40
CA ALA A 241 3.95 -15.33 -6.20
C ALA A 241 3.27 -15.86 -4.92
N LEU A 242 1.93 -15.90 -4.92
CA LEU A 242 1.16 -16.46 -3.81
C LEU A 242 1.42 -17.96 -3.64
N GLN A 243 1.50 -18.74 -4.72
CA GLN A 243 1.83 -20.17 -4.66
C GLN A 243 3.16 -20.40 -3.98
N SER A 244 4.19 -19.65 -4.38
CA SER A 244 5.53 -19.74 -3.79
C SER A 244 5.52 -19.37 -2.30
N LEU A 245 4.79 -18.32 -1.92
CA LEU A 245 4.69 -17.91 -0.52
C LEU A 245 3.95 -18.94 0.35
N LEU A 246 2.87 -19.54 -0.16
CA LEU A 246 2.13 -20.59 0.55
C LEU A 246 2.97 -21.85 0.80
N GLU A 247 3.74 -22.26 -0.18
CA GLU A 247 4.69 -23.39 -0.03
C GLU A 247 5.76 -23.08 1.02
N HIS A 248 6.30 -21.86 1.00
CA HIS A 248 7.28 -21.42 1.98
C HIS A 248 6.69 -21.34 3.39
N ALA A 249 5.53 -20.72 3.57
CA ALA A 249 4.86 -20.56 4.85
C ALA A 249 4.53 -21.90 5.55
N GLN A 250 4.27 -22.94 4.79
CA GLN A 250 4.02 -24.29 5.33
C GLN A 250 5.30 -24.98 5.85
N ASN A 251 6.45 -24.70 5.23
CA ASN A 251 7.71 -25.36 5.53
C ASN A 251 8.60 -24.57 6.50
N SER A 252 8.52 -23.24 6.45
CA SER A 252 9.35 -22.31 7.24
C SER A 252 8.55 -21.06 7.56
N PRO A 253 7.69 -21.11 8.59
CA PRO A 253 6.86 -19.95 8.95
C PRO A 253 7.71 -18.72 9.29
N GLU A 254 7.40 -17.58 8.68
CA GLU A 254 8.05 -16.29 8.92
C GLU A 254 7.05 -15.29 9.51
N PRO A 255 7.46 -14.53 10.55
CA PRO A 255 6.62 -13.48 11.13
C PRO A 255 6.52 -12.26 10.20
N ALA A 256 5.63 -11.33 10.53
CA ALA A 256 5.59 -10.02 9.90
C ALA A 256 6.95 -9.30 10.01
N GLY A 257 7.30 -8.56 8.97
CA GLY A 257 8.46 -7.66 9.01
C GLY A 257 8.23 -6.45 9.94
N PRO A 258 9.17 -5.48 9.97
CA PRO A 258 9.04 -4.29 10.80
C PRO A 258 7.86 -3.39 10.37
N CYS A 259 7.58 -2.35 11.15
CA CYS A 259 6.64 -1.30 10.79
C CYS A 259 7.06 -0.59 9.49
N ILE A 260 6.10 -0.21 8.67
CA ILE A 260 6.33 0.70 7.53
C ILE A 260 6.30 2.13 8.08
N GLU A 261 7.37 2.89 7.87
CA GLU A 261 7.52 4.29 8.29
C GLU A 261 6.70 5.27 7.42
#